data_5cc85d5621b70f52705fbf4c9fef733d
#
_entry.id   5cc85d5621b70f52705fbf4c9fef733d
#
_cell.length_a   1.000
_cell.length_b   1.000
_cell.length_c   1.000
_cell.angle_alpha   90.00
_cell.angle_beta   90.00
_cell.angle_gamma   90.00
#
_symmetry.space_group_name_H-M   'P 1'
#
loop_
_entity.id
_entity.type
_entity.pdbx_description
1 polymer ?
#
loop_
_entity_poly.entity_id
_entity_poly.type
_entity_poly.pdbx_seq_one_letter_code
_entity_poly.pdbx_strand_id
1 'polypeptide(L)'
;MYSLFIPMEWNMEGFIDRYGMPVFRTPKSPVLGIDNEQIHQGAIDYWEAEVESLKSDSNALNEFYRQFPRTESHAFRDESKQSIFNLTRIYHQIDYNDGLMIDHHVTRGSFRWKNGIKDTEVIFSPDKSGRFKISWIPKKELQNKYTQRNGVKHPAHEHIGAFGCDSYDISGVVGGGGSNGALHGLTKFNMDDAPSNEFFLEYVARPQTAELFYEDVLM
;
A
#
# COMPACT_ATOMS: atom_id res chain seq x y z
N MET A 1 7.00 -19.64 15.60
CA MET A 1 5.60 -19.58 16.07
C MET A 1 4.77 -19.24 14.85
N TYR A 2 3.79 -20.04 14.49
CA TYR A 2 2.91 -19.74 13.35
C TYR A 2 1.64 -19.10 13.90
N SER A 3 1.24 -17.94 13.37
CA SER A 3 -0.06 -17.33 13.67
C SER A 3 -1.14 -18.03 12.84
N LEU A 4 -2.28 -18.36 13.47
CA LEU A 4 -3.46 -18.87 12.80
C LEU A 4 -4.53 -17.77 12.85
N PHE A 5 -4.96 -17.32 11.68
CA PHE A 5 -6.09 -16.42 11.53
C PHE A 5 -7.28 -17.20 10.94
N ILE A 6 -8.44 -17.09 11.57
CA ILE A 6 -9.69 -17.68 11.08
C ILE A 6 -10.61 -16.53 10.69
N PRO A 7 -10.90 -16.34 9.37
CA PRO A 7 -11.84 -15.33 8.93
C PRO A 7 -13.25 -15.55 9.49
N MET A 8 -14.02 -14.48 9.66
CA MET A 8 -15.33 -14.51 10.29
C MET A 8 -16.32 -15.45 9.60
N GLU A 9 -16.27 -15.58 8.29
CA GLU A 9 -17.16 -16.42 7.50
C GLU A 9 -17.09 -17.92 7.85
N TRP A 10 -16.03 -18.35 8.53
CA TRP A 10 -15.90 -19.72 9.03
C TRP A 10 -16.52 -19.94 10.40
N ASN A 11 -16.86 -18.88 11.13
CA ASN A 11 -17.24 -18.97 12.54
C ASN A 11 -18.52 -18.20 12.91
N MET A 12 -19.27 -17.73 11.95
CA MET A 12 -20.56 -17.08 12.21
C MET A 12 -21.67 -18.14 12.37
N GLU A 13 -22.16 -18.31 13.60
CA GLU A 13 -23.16 -19.34 13.98
C GLU A 13 -24.41 -19.31 13.09
N GLY A 14 -24.96 -18.14 12.79
CA GLY A 14 -26.15 -18.00 11.94
C GLY A 14 -25.96 -18.40 10.48
N PHE A 15 -24.74 -18.76 10.06
CA PHE A 15 -24.40 -19.14 8.69
C PHE A 15 -23.73 -20.52 8.60
N ILE A 16 -23.92 -21.35 9.62
CA ILE A 16 -23.41 -22.73 9.64
C ILE A 16 -24.57 -23.69 9.40
N ASP A 17 -24.43 -24.56 8.39
CA ASP A 17 -25.44 -25.55 8.08
C ASP A 17 -25.54 -26.65 9.15
N ARG A 18 -26.58 -27.48 9.07
CA ARG A 18 -26.79 -28.58 10.00
C ARG A 18 -25.67 -29.64 10.04
N TYR A 19 -24.77 -29.62 9.07
CA TYR A 19 -23.61 -30.51 8.99
C TYR A 19 -22.33 -29.88 9.52
N GLY A 20 -22.43 -28.62 10.03
CA GLY A 20 -21.29 -27.87 10.56
C GLY A 20 -20.44 -27.18 9.47
N MET A 21 -20.97 -27.06 8.25
CA MET A 21 -20.26 -26.38 7.16
C MET A 21 -20.73 -24.94 7.00
N PRO A 22 -19.81 -23.98 6.82
CA PRO A 22 -20.16 -22.58 6.62
C PRO A 22 -20.80 -22.34 5.25
N VAL A 23 -21.88 -21.57 5.24
CA VAL A 23 -22.57 -21.12 4.03
C VAL A 23 -21.98 -19.77 3.62
N PHE A 24 -20.97 -19.76 2.75
CA PHE A 24 -20.24 -18.55 2.38
C PHE A 24 -21.06 -17.58 1.52
N ARG A 25 -21.72 -18.09 0.48
CA ARG A 25 -22.51 -17.30 -0.46
C ARG A 25 -23.98 -17.70 -0.36
N THR A 26 -24.85 -16.78 -0.73
CA THR A 26 -26.29 -16.98 -0.72
C THR A 26 -26.69 -18.21 -1.53
N PRO A 27 -27.28 -19.23 -0.90
CA PRO A 27 -27.64 -20.44 -1.58
C PRO A 27 -28.85 -20.24 -2.49
N LYS A 28 -28.95 -21.03 -3.59
CA LYS A 28 -30.10 -20.97 -4.51
C LYS A 28 -31.41 -21.36 -3.86
N SER A 29 -31.37 -22.19 -2.83
CA SER A 29 -32.51 -22.60 -2.00
C SER A 29 -32.09 -22.52 -0.54
N PRO A 30 -32.97 -22.13 0.39
CA PRO A 30 -32.65 -22.07 1.81
C PRO A 30 -32.05 -23.39 2.32
N VAL A 31 -31.02 -23.26 3.15
CA VAL A 31 -30.32 -24.41 3.77
C VAL A 31 -30.68 -24.43 5.25
N LEU A 32 -30.87 -25.63 5.80
CA LEU A 32 -31.16 -25.77 7.21
C LEU A 32 -29.91 -25.57 8.05
N GLY A 33 -29.90 -24.60 8.95
CA GLY A 33 -28.82 -24.27 9.87
C GLY A 33 -28.69 -25.27 11.03
N ILE A 34 -27.59 -25.13 11.78
CA ILE A 34 -27.30 -25.95 12.96
C ILE A 34 -28.34 -25.73 14.09
N ASP A 35 -28.96 -24.57 14.15
CA ASP A 35 -30.03 -24.15 15.05
C ASP A 35 -31.42 -24.57 14.61
N ASN A 36 -31.57 -25.29 13.48
CA ASN A 36 -32.78 -25.64 12.77
C ASN A 36 -33.54 -24.44 12.14
N GLU A 37 -32.92 -23.26 12.05
CA GLU A 37 -33.44 -22.15 11.27
C GLU A 37 -33.01 -22.26 9.80
N GLN A 38 -33.71 -21.57 8.91
CA GLN A 38 -33.39 -21.56 7.49
C GLN A 38 -32.38 -20.44 7.15
N ILE A 39 -31.24 -20.80 6.60
CA ILE A 39 -30.24 -19.87 6.10
C ILE A 39 -30.62 -19.44 4.69
N HIS A 40 -31.00 -18.18 4.53
CA HIS A 40 -31.38 -17.56 3.25
C HIS A 40 -30.27 -16.77 2.59
N GLN A 41 -29.25 -16.38 3.34
CA GLN A 41 -28.13 -15.55 2.89
C GLN A 41 -26.80 -16.17 3.31
N GLY A 42 -25.74 -15.98 2.52
CA GLY A 42 -24.41 -16.43 2.88
C GLY A 42 -23.67 -15.43 3.79
N ALA A 43 -22.73 -15.93 4.59
CA ALA A 43 -21.95 -15.12 5.53
C ALA A 43 -21.21 -13.96 4.86
N ILE A 44 -20.63 -14.20 3.69
CA ILE A 44 -19.89 -13.17 2.93
C ILE A 44 -20.86 -12.13 2.37
N ASP A 45 -22.01 -12.56 1.82
CA ASP A 45 -23.00 -11.63 1.26
C ASP A 45 -23.65 -10.77 2.36
N TYR A 46 -23.85 -11.35 3.55
CA TYR A 46 -24.29 -10.61 4.74
C TYR A 46 -23.26 -9.56 5.12
N TRP A 47 -21.98 -9.95 5.23
CA TRP A 47 -20.89 -9.05 5.59
C TRP A 47 -20.73 -7.90 4.58
N GLU A 48 -20.81 -8.21 3.28
CA GLU A 48 -20.75 -7.20 2.21
C GLU A 48 -21.90 -6.20 2.31
N ALA A 49 -23.11 -6.67 2.63
CA ALA A 49 -24.28 -5.82 2.83
C ALA A 49 -24.15 -4.91 4.07
N GLU A 50 -23.64 -5.45 5.20
CA GLU A 50 -23.39 -4.66 6.41
C GLU A 50 -22.31 -3.60 6.17
N VAL A 51 -21.21 -3.94 5.51
CA VAL A 51 -20.17 -2.97 5.12
C VAL A 51 -20.76 -1.84 4.28
N GLU A 52 -21.62 -2.17 3.31
CA GLU A 52 -22.27 -1.15 2.47
C GLU A 52 -23.18 -0.24 3.30
N SER A 53 -23.94 -0.81 4.25
CA SER A 53 -24.85 -0.04 5.12
C SER A 53 -24.10 0.91 6.06
N LEU A 54 -22.89 0.52 6.51
CA LEU A 54 -22.07 1.27 7.47
C LEU A 54 -21.10 2.27 6.80
N LYS A 55 -21.03 2.33 5.48
CA LYS A 55 -20.08 3.22 4.76
C LYS A 55 -20.17 4.70 5.15
N SER A 56 -21.35 5.15 5.58
CA SER A 56 -21.56 6.54 6.01
C SER A 56 -21.02 6.83 7.42
N ASP A 57 -20.85 5.79 8.25
CA ASP A 57 -20.31 5.89 9.60
C ASP A 57 -18.99 5.11 9.72
N SER A 58 -17.90 5.82 9.57
CA SER A 58 -16.56 5.23 9.58
C SER A 58 -16.18 4.58 10.91
N ASN A 59 -16.73 5.05 12.04
CA ASN A 59 -16.45 4.47 13.35
C ASN A 59 -17.17 3.14 13.51
N ALA A 60 -18.46 3.12 13.17
CA ALA A 60 -19.25 1.90 13.16
C ALA A 60 -18.67 0.86 12.18
N LEU A 61 -18.23 1.29 11.01
CA LEU A 61 -17.57 0.42 10.03
C LEU A 61 -16.27 -0.19 10.55
N ASN A 62 -15.40 0.61 11.19
CA ASN A 62 -14.16 0.08 11.77
C ASN A 62 -14.42 -0.88 12.92
N GLU A 63 -15.43 -0.59 13.76
CA GLU A 63 -15.85 -1.49 14.83
C GLU A 63 -16.38 -2.81 14.26
N PHE A 64 -17.19 -2.75 13.21
CA PHE A 64 -17.68 -3.93 12.51
C PHE A 64 -16.56 -4.80 11.95
N TYR A 65 -15.56 -4.18 11.31
CA TYR A 65 -14.38 -4.90 10.80
C TYR A 65 -13.61 -5.59 11.91
N ARG A 66 -13.47 -4.99 13.09
CA ARG A 66 -12.79 -5.62 14.25
C ARG A 66 -13.59 -6.80 14.80
N GLN A 67 -14.90 -6.66 14.88
CA GLN A 67 -15.76 -7.72 15.41
C GLN A 67 -15.92 -8.89 14.43
N PHE A 68 -15.95 -8.60 13.14
CA PHE A 68 -16.14 -9.57 12.06
C PHE A 68 -15.00 -9.49 11.03
N PRO A 69 -13.77 -9.83 11.42
CA PRO A 69 -12.61 -9.64 10.56
C PRO A 69 -12.57 -10.72 9.46
N ARG A 70 -12.40 -10.29 8.20
CA ARG A 70 -12.11 -11.17 7.07
C ARG A 70 -10.61 -11.27 6.75
N THR A 71 -9.81 -10.33 7.28
CA THR A 71 -8.36 -10.31 7.13
C THR A 71 -7.72 -9.99 8.48
N GLU A 72 -6.45 -10.33 8.64
CA GLU A 72 -5.70 -9.96 9.84
C GLU A 72 -5.71 -8.43 10.06
N SER A 73 -5.60 -7.65 8.99
CA SER A 73 -5.64 -6.19 9.06
C SER A 73 -6.98 -5.65 9.59
N HIS A 74 -8.08 -6.34 9.36
CA HIS A 74 -9.38 -5.98 9.96
C HIS A 74 -9.38 -6.21 11.46
N ALA A 75 -8.82 -7.34 11.92
CA ALA A 75 -8.83 -7.71 13.34
C ALA A 75 -8.00 -6.73 14.22
N PHE A 76 -6.97 -6.14 13.65
CA PHE A 76 -6.03 -5.26 14.36
C PHE A 76 -6.23 -3.76 14.07
N ARG A 77 -7.39 -3.37 13.55
CA ARG A 77 -7.72 -1.94 13.40
C ARG A 77 -7.78 -1.28 14.78
N ASP A 78 -6.90 -0.31 15.00
CA ASP A 78 -6.86 0.45 16.23
C ASP A 78 -7.55 1.81 16.02
N GLU A 79 -8.45 2.16 16.94
CA GLU A 79 -9.09 3.47 17.03
C GLU A 79 -8.41 4.37 18.05
N SER A 80 -7.14 4.16 18.34
CA SER A 80 -6.49 4.87 19.43
C SER A 80 -6.69 6.38 19.27
N LYS A 81 -7.44 6.97 20.17
CA LYS A 81 -7.68 8.43 20.27
C LYS A 81 -6.40 9.25 20.50
N GLN A 82 -5.26 8.56 20.63
CA GLN A 82 -3.95 9.14 20.85
C GLN A 82 -3.15 9.35 19.56
N SER A 83 -3.60 8.84 18.43
CA SER A 83 -2.93 9.07 17.14
C SER A 83 -3.20 10.51 16.66
N ILE A 84 -2.14 11.20 16.24
CA ILE A 84 -2.25 12.50 15.54
C ILE A 84 -2.80 12.33 14.12
N PHE A 85 -2.81 11.10 13.59
CA PHE A 85 -3.34 10.79 12.27
C PHE A 85 -4.80 10.33 12.37
N ASN A 86 -5.58 10.67 11.36
CA ASN A 86 -6.94 10.15 11.22
C ASN A 86 -6.89 8.69 10.74
N LEU A 87 -6.87 7.75 11.67
CA LEU A 87 -6.77 6.32 11.39
C LEU A 87 -7.90 5.81 10.49
N THR A 88 -9.11 6.32 10.66
CA THR A 88 -10.25 5.99 9.81
C THR A 88 -9.97 6.25 8.33
N ARG A 89 -9.41 7.42 8.00
CA ARG A 89 -9.03 7.75 6.62
C ARG A 89 -7.90 6.88 6.10
N ILE A 90 -6.95 6.52 6.97
CA ILE A 90 -5.85 5.64 6.62
C ILE A 90 -6.39 4.25 6.28
N TYR A 91 -7.24 3.67 7.12
CA TYR A 91 -7.84 2.36 6.85
C TYR A 91 -8.70 2.38 5.58
N HIS A 92 -9.46 3.45 5.36
CA HIS A 92 -10.24 3.59 4.14
C HIS A 92 -9.36 3.61 2.89
N GLN A 93 -8.20 4.26 2.97
CA GLN A 93 -7.23 4.27 1.87
C GLN A 93 -6.57 2.90 1.68
N ILE A 94 -6.27 2.18 2.75
CA ILE A 94 -5.73 0.82 2.69
C ILE A 94 -6.74 -0.11 2.00
N ASP A 95 -8.01 -0.09 2.42
CA ASP A 95 -9.06 -0.91 1.81
C ASP A 95 -9.26 -0.59 0.31
N TYR A 96 -9.19 0.69 -0.04
CA TYR A 96 -9.26 1.13 -1.44
C TYR A 96 -8.07 0.58 -2.24
N ASN A 97 -6.87 0.67 -1.71
CA ASN A 97 -5.66 0.18 -2.36
C ASN A 97 -5.69 -1.35 -2.54
N ASP A 98 -6.13 -2.09 -1.52
CA ASP A 98 -6.29 -3.55 -1.59
C ASP A 98 -7.33 -3.95 -2.64
N GLY A 99 -8.44 -3.21 -2.73
CA GLY A 99 -9.48 -3.43 -3.73
C GLY A 99 -9.01 -3.18 -5.18
N LEU A 100 -8.08 -2.25 -5.38
CA LEU A 100 -7.47 -1.96 -6.68
C LEU A 100 -6.38 -2.94 -7.09
N MET A 101 -5.98 -3.88 -6.22
CA MET A 101 -4.81 -4.74 -6.44
C MET A 101 -3.58 -3.89 -6.82
N ILE A 102 -3.26 -2.89 -6.01
CA ILE A 102 -2.26 -1.86 -6.33
C ILE A 102 -0.89 -2.43 -6.68
N ASP A 103 -0.56 -3.61 -6.16
CA ASP A 103 0.68 -4.33 -6.51
C ASP A 103 0.77 -4.67 -8.01
N HIS A 104 -0.36 -4.71 -8.74
CA HIS A 104 -0.38 -4.90 -10.18
C HIS A 104 -0.07 -3.62 -10.96
N HIS A 105 -0.19 -2.46 -10.31
CA HIS A 105 0.08 -1.14 -10.91
C HIS A 105 1.44 -0.58 -10.50
N VAL A 106 2.17 -1.28 -9.62
CA VAL A 106 3.47 -0.86 -9.10
C VAL A 106 4.56 -1.77 -9.63
N THR A 107 5.59 -1.19 -10.22
CA THR A 107 6.77 -1.92 -10.67
C THR A 107 7.88 -1.77 -9.65
N ARG A 108 8.39 -2.90 -9.15
CA ARG A 108 9.62 -2.94 -8.35
C ARG A 108 10.85 -2.90 -9.22
N GLY A 109 11.89 -2.21 -8.78
CA GLY A 109 13.13 -2.14 -9.53
C GLY A 109 14.23 -1.35 -8.82
N SER A 110 15.28 -1.09 -9.57
CA SER A 110 16.42 -0.30 -9.13
C SER A 110 16.84 0.69 -10.22
N PHE A 111 17.23 1.88 -9.82
CA PHE A 111 17.92 2.80 -10.72
C PHE A 111 19.39 2.41 -10.85
N ARG A 112 19.95 2.61 -12.01
CA ARG A 112 21.35 2.29 -12.32
C ARG A 112 21.90 3.30 -13.31
N TRP A 113 23.18 3.61 -13.17
CA TRP A 113 23.92 4.34 -14.17
C TRP A 113 24.06 3.52 -15.46
N LYS A 114 23.87 4.15 -16.60
CA LYS A 114 24.03 3.51 -17.91
C LYS A 114 25.43 2.93 -18.04
N ASN A 115 25.50 1.64 -18.38
CA ASN A 115 26.74 0.88 -18.47
C ASN A 115 27.59 0.87 -17.19
N GLY A 116 27.00 1.17 -16.02
CA GLY A 116 27.73 1.24 -14.75
C GLY A 116 28.69 2.44 -14.61
N ILE A 117 28.58 3.41 -15.48
CA ILE A 117 29.43 4.61 -15.45
C ILE A 117 28.66 5.72 -14.72
N LYS A 118 29.19 6.13 -13.57
CA LYS A 118 28.61 7.19 -12.73
C LYS A 118 28.48 8.52 -13.51
N ASP A 119 27.48 9.30 -13.13
CA ASP A 119 27.16 10.62 -13.70
C ASP A 119 26.81 10.60 -15.21
N THR A 120 26.35 9.44 -15.71
CA THR A 120 25.78 9.28 -17.05
C THR A 120 24.26 9.30 -17.03
N GLU A 121 23.63 8.70 -18.02
CA GLU A 121 22.17 8.49 -18.01
C GLU A 121 21.75 7.49 -16.93
N VAL A 122 20.65 7.78 -16.25
CA VAL A 122 20.03 6.86 -15.28
C VAL A 122 18.99 5.99 -16.00
N ILE A 123 19.01 4.70 -15.71
CA ILE A 123 18.08 3.73 -16.27
C ILE A 123 17.38 3.00 -15.12
N PHE A 124 16.04 2.93 -15.18
CA PHE A 124 15.27 2.08 -14.30
C PHE A 124 15.26 0.64 -14.83
N SER A 125 15.68 -0.29 -14.00
CA SER A 125 15.67 -1.73 -14.26
C SER A 125 14.61 -2.41 -13.38
N PRO A 126 13.53 -2.98 -13.94
CA PRO A 126 12.61 -3.79 -13.19
C PRO A 126 13.31 -4.98 -12.53
N ASP A 127 13.09 -5.17 -11.24
CA ASP A 127 13.68 -6.23 -10.45
C ASP A 127 12.80 -6.52 -9.23
N LYS A 128 12.39 -7.77 -9.03
CA LYS A 128 11.55 -8.17 -7.88
C LYS A 128 12.20 -7.90 -6.53
N SER A 129 13.53 -7.90 -6.47
CA SER A 129 14.32 -7.57 -5.28
C SER A 129 14.70 -6.09 -5.19
N GLY A 130 14.28 -5.29 -6.17
CA GLY A 130 14.57 -3.86 -6.24
C GLY A 130 14.02 -3.10 -5.04
N ARG A 131 14.70 -2.03 -4.66
CA ARG A 131 14.39 -1.22 -3.49
C ARG A 131 13.33 -0.14 -3.77
N PHE A 132 13.14 0.22 -5.04
CA PHE A 132 12.15 1.20 -5.47
C PHE A 132 10.85 0.52 -5.86
N LYS A 133 9.74 1.15 -5.49
CA LYS A 133 8.40 0.84 -6.01
C LYS A 133 7.91 2.07 -6.78
N ILE A 134 7.54 1.88 -8.03
CA ILE A 134 7.19 2.97 -8.93
C ILE A 134 5.88 2.64 -9.63
N SER A 135 4.91 3.56 -9.56
CA SER A 135 3.64 3.48 -10.29
C SER A 135 3.66 4.27 -11.60
N TRP A 136 4.54 5.25 -11.71
CA TRP A 136 4.65 6.10 -12.89
C TRP A 136 6.10 6.53 -13.14
N ILE A 137 6.47 6.59 -14.40
CA ILE A 137 7.77 7.11 -14.88
C ILE A 137 7.52 8.07 -16.03
N PRO A 138 8.22 9.20 -16.12
CA PRO A 138 8.15 10.11 -17.26
C PRO A 138 8.38 9.39 -18.60
N LYS A 139 7.76 9.88 -19.66
CA LYS A 139 7.96 9.37 -21.02
C LYS A 139 9.44 9.42 -21.40
N LYS A 140 9.89 8.49 -22.25
CA LYS A 140 11.30 8.39 -22.69
C LYS A 140 11.84 9.68 -23.29
N GLU A 141 10.99 10.45 -23.95
CA GLU A 141 11.35 11.73 -24.53
C GLU A 141 11.69 12.80 -23.49
N LEU A 142 11.25 12.61 -22.25
CA LEU A 142 11.46 13.53 -21.12
C LEU A 142 12.58 13.07 -20.20
N GLN A 143 12.89 11.75 -20.22
CA GLN A 143 13.94 11.18 -19.40
C GLN A 143 15.31 11.69 -19.86
N ASN A 144 16.19 12.00 -18.92
CA ASN A 144 17.54 12.46 -19.19
C ASN A 144 17.64 13.74 -20.05
N LYS A 145 16.58 14.53 -20.14
CA LYS A 145 16.62 15.86 -20.77
C LYS A 145 16.95 16.93 -19.74
N TYR A 146 17.86 17.79 -20.15
CA TYR A 146 18.34 18.90 -19.33
C TYR A 146 18.21 20.21 -20.09
N THR A 147 17.89 21.28 -19.36
CA THR A 147 18.04 22.67 -19.82
C THR A 147 19.23 23.28 -19.09
N GLN A 148 19.98 24.12 -19.79
CA GLN A 148 21.10 24.82 -19.16
C GLN A 148 20.68 26.25 -18.82
N ARG A 149 20.77 26.60 -17.54
CA ARG A 149 20.53 27.96 -17.04
C ARG A 149 21.70 28.39 -16.19
N ASN A 150 22.27 29.55 -16.48
CA ASN A 150 23.41 30.10 -15.74
C ASN A 150 24.59 29.12 -15.57
N GLY A 151 24.89 28.29 -16.60
CA GLY A 151 25.96 27.31 -16.55
C GLY A 151 25.64 26.01 -15.78
N VAL A 152 24.45 25.91 -15.16
CA VAL A 152 24.02 24.73 -14.42
C VAL A 152 23.01 23.94 -15.26
N LYS A 153 23.12 22.61 -15.24
CA LYS A 153 22.15 21.70 -15.85
C LYS A 153 20.97 21.50 -14.89
N HIS A 154 19.76 21.75 -15.39
CA HIS A 154 18.53 21.50 -14.70
C HIS A 154 17.69 20.46 -15.47
N PRO A 155 16.93 19.59 -14.80
CA PRO A 155 15.97 18.74 -15.48
C PRO A 155 15.01 19.55 -16.34
N ALA A 156 14.66 19.05 -17.52
CA ALA A 156 13.74 19.78 -18.44
C ALA A 156 12.36 20.03 -17.83
N HIS A 157 11.94 19.16 -16.90
CA HIS A 157 10.68 19.21 -16.17
C HIS A 157 10.91 19.33 -14.67
N GLU A 158 11.38 20.50 -14.22
CA GLU A 158 11.75 20.77 -12.82
C GLU A 158 10.58 20.70 -11.83
N HIS A 159 9.34 20.79 -12.31
CA HIS A 159 8.21 21.05 -11.43
C HIS A 159 7.14 19.95 -11.42
N ILE A 160 7.41 18.78 -12.02
CA ILE A 160 6.42 17.68 -12.12
C ILE A 160 6.04 17.14 -10.73
N GLY A 161 6.98 17.10 -9.81
CA GLY A 161 6.78 16.49 -8.51
C GLY A 161 7.51 17.19 -7.38
N ALA A 162 7.35 16.64 -6.20
CA ALA A 162 8.10 16.96 -5.01
C ALA A 162 8.57 15.64 -4.36
N PHE A 163 9.74 15.66 -3.75
CA PHE A 163 10.30 14.52 -3.05
C PHE A 163 10.45 14.85 -1.57
N GLY A 164 10.02 13.92 -0.72
CA GLY A 164 10.33 13.91 0.69
C GLY A 164 11.36 12.83 0.99
N CYS A 165 12.49 13.22 1.56
CA CYS A 165 13.56 12.31 1.91
C CYS A 165 13.84 12.38 3.41
N ASP A 166 13.90 11.22 4.04
CA ASP A 166 14.32 11.03 5.43
C ASP A 166 15.48 10.04 5.44
N SER A 167 16.66 10.52 5.81
CA SER A 167 17.87 9.70 5.87
C SER A 167 17.99 9.02 7.23
N TYR A 168 18.69 7.89 7.30
CA TYR A 168 18.99 7.22 8.57
C TYR A 168 20.41 7.59 9.05
N ASP A 169 20.59 7.56 10.38
CA ASP A 169 21.91 7.70 11.00
C ASP A 169 22.58 6.33 11.12
N ILE A 170 23.88 6.26 10.81
CA ILE A 170 24.69 5.06 10.94
C ILE A 170 25.23 4.93 12.37
N SER A 171 25.41 6.05 13.06
CA SER A 171 25.99 6.10 14.38
C SER A 171 24.95 5.75 15.44
N GLY A 172 25.03 4.55 15.99
CA GLY A 172 24.45 4.33 17.30
C GLY A 172 23.41 3.24 17.45
N VAL A 173 23.33 2.27 16.55
CA VAL A 173 22.46 1.11 16.81
C VAL A 173 23.23 0.01 17.54
N VAL A 174 23.22 0.07 18.85
CA VAL A 174 23.59 -1.06 19.70
C VAL A 174 22.37 -1.99 19.75
N GLY A 175 22.38 -3.10 19.02
CA GLY A 175 21.32 -4.11 19.11
C GLY A 175 20.57 -4.46 17.82
N GLY A 176 21.04 -4.08 16.64
CA GLY A 176 20.63 -4.69 15.36
C GLY A 176 19.35 -4.19 14.71
N GLY A 177 18.65 -3.20 15.25
CA GLY A 177 17.40 -2.65 14.67
C GLY A 177 17.53 -1.15 14.34
N GLY A 178 18.26 -0.78 13.29
CA GLY A 178 18.30 0.62 12.87
C GLY A 178 17.09 1.00 11.99
N SER A 179 16.68 2.28 12.03
CA SER A 179 15.66 2.83 11.14
C SER A 179 16.10 2.77 9.67
N ASN A 180 15.17 2.58 8.75
CA ASN A 180 15.42 2.70 7.32
C ASN A 180 15.45 4.17 6.92
N GLY A 181 16.18 4.48 5.84
CA GLY A 181 15.97 5.71 5.12
C GLY A 181 14.75 5.58 4.21
N ALA A 182 14.09 6.69 3.95
CA ALA A 182 12.89 6.74 3.12
C ALA A 182 12.97 7.88 2.09
N LEU A 183 12.47 7.61 0.88
CA LEU A 183 12.21 8.61 -0.14
C LEU A 183 10.83 8.38 -0.73
N HIS A 184 10.01 9.41 -0.76
CA HIS A 184 8.71 9.38 -1.39
C HIS A 184 8.60 10.49 -2.44
N GLY A 185 8.12 10.14 -3.62
CA GLY A 185 7.86 11.09 -4.69
C GLY A 185 6.36 11.29 -4.87
N LEU A 186 5.92 12.55 -4.85
CA LEU A 186 4.56 12.97 -5.08
C LEU A 186 4.49 13.82 -6.34
N THR A 187 3.61 13.48 -7.30
CA THR A 187 3.32 14.33 -8.45
C THR A 187 2.50 15.53 -8.03
N LYS A 188 2.74 16.68 -8.66
CA LYS A 188 1.96 17.88 -8.42
C LYS A 188 0.64 17.83 -9.18
N PHE A 189 -0.28 18.70 -8.74
CA PHE A 189 -1.59 18.81 -9.37
C PHE A 189 -1.50 19.31 -10.82
N ASN A 190 -2.11 18.58 -11.75
CA ASN A 190 -2.32 18.96 -13.14
C ASN A 190 -1.03 19.30 -13.92
N MET A 191 -0.01 18.49 -13.80
CA MET A 191 1.27 18.64 -14.51
C MET A 191 1.39 17.65 -15.68
N ASP A 192 1.17 18.11 -16.89
CA ASP A 192 1.28 17.32 -18.13
C ASP A 192 0.61 15.94 -18.09
N ASP A 193 1.33 14.90 -18.51
CA ASP A 193 0.88 13.51 -18.50
C ASP A 193 1.12 12.78 -17.16
N ALA A 194 1.57 13.49 -16.13
CA ALA A 194 1.78 12.90 -14.81
C ALA A 194 0.44 12.66 -14.09
N PRO A 195 0.32 11.60 -13.28
CA PRO A 195 -0.81 11.46 -12.36
C PRO A 195 -0.94 12.72 -11.49
N SER A 196 -2.16 13.13 -11.19
CA SER A 196 -2.38 14.40 -10.48
C SER A 196 -2.46 14.20 -8.99
N ASN A 197 -1.49 14.76 -8.25
CA ASN A 197 -1.46 14.73 -6.78
C ASN A 197 -1.43 13.31 -6.20
N GLU A 198 -0.60 12.44 -6.78
CA GLU A 198 -0.45 11.04 -6.38
C GLU A 198 0.99 10.70 -6.01
N PHE A 199 1.17 9.78 -5.06
CA PHE A 199 2.46 9.18 -4.81
C PHE A 199 2.83 8.24 -5.95
N PHE A 200 3.95 8.51 -6.61
CA PHE A 200 4.42 7.73 -7.75
C PHE A 200 5.70 6.93 -7.47
N LEU A 201 6.40 7.25 -6.39
CA LEU A 201 7.65 6.60 -6.02
C LEU A 201 7.71 6.38 -4.51
N GLU A 202 8.08 5.17 -4.14
CA GLU A 202 8.43 4.78 -2.78
C GLU A 202 9.80 4.08 -2.78
N TYR A 203 10.67 4.52 -1.89
CA TYR A 203 11.91 3.85 -1.54
C TYR A 203 12.02 3.81 -0.04
N VAL A 204 12.09 2.61 0.53
CA VAL A 204 12.32 2.40 1.95
C VAL A 204 13.35 1.30 2.09
N ALA A 205 14.57 1.67 2.45
CA ALA A 205 15.67 0.72 2.56
C ALA A 205 16.75 1.21 3.53
N ARG A 206 17.58 0.28 3.97
CA ARG A 206 18.79 0.55 4.73
C ARG A 206 19.98 -0.09 4.03
N PRO A 207 20.60 0.56 3.03
CA PRO A 207 21.86 0.12 2.46
C PRO A 207 22.96 0.02 3.53
N GLN A 208 24.06 -0.65 3.20
CA GLN A 208 25.16 -0.85 4.15
C GLN A 208 25.82 0.46 4.59
N THR A 209 25.81 1.47 3.71
CA THR A 209 26.39 2.79 3.99
C THR A 209 25.43 3.90 3.61
N ALA A 210 25.55 5.07 4.25
CA ALA A 210 24.75 6.25 3.92
C ALA A 210 25.05 6.76 2.52
N GLU A 211 26.29 6.62 2.05
CA GLU A 211 26.68 7.02 0.70
C GLU A 211 25.89 6.26 -0.36
N LEU A 212 25.66 4.96 -0.16
CA LEU A 212 24.81 4.15 -1.06
C LEU A 212 23.35 4.61 -1.04
N PHE A 213 22.85 5.03 0.13
CA PHE A 213 21.52 5.61 0.24
C PHE A 213 21.43 6.91 -0.56
N TYR A 214 22.39 7.81 -0.37
CA TYR A 214 22.41 9.09 -1.10
C TYR A 214 22.62 8.89 -2.60
N GLU A 215 23.40 7.91 -3.02
CA GLU A 215 23.54 7.58 -4.43
C GLU A 215 22.22 7.10 -5.04
N ASP A 216 21.51 6.22 -4.35
CA ASP A 216 20.16 5.77 -4.76
C ASP A 216 19.17 6.94 -4.88
N VAL A 217 19.21 7.88 -3.94
CA VAL A 217 18.32 9.06 -3.90
C VAL A 217 18.65 10.09 -4.99
N LEU A 218 19.91 10.20 -5.39
CA LEU A 218 20.36 11.18 -6.41
C LEU A 218 20.21 10.66 -7.85
N MET A 219 20.04 9.35 -8.04
CA MET A 219 19.73 8.75 -9.34
C MET A 219 18.27 8.98 -9.73
#